data_e9ffe3878813be64af79f75eadf0ae3a
#
_entry.id   e9ffe3878813be64af79f75eadf0ae3a
#
_cell.length_a   1.000
_cell.length_b   1.000
_cell.length_c   1.000
_cell.angle_alpha   90.00
_cell.angle_beta   90.00
_cell.angle_gamma   90.00
#
_symmetry.space_group_name_H-M   'P 1'
#
loop_
_entity.id
_entity.type
_entity.pdbx_description
1 polymer ?
#
loop_
_entity_poly.entity_id
_entity_poly.type
_entity_poly.pdbx_seq_one_letter_code
_entity_poly.pdbx_strand_id
1 'polypeptide(L)'
;MLWLLRHGEAADGSPDSERPLTEEGERQARLAGEALKRLGVEIAACLTSPKVRAAETARLTCEALGVEPQQEPKLAGGPFDAEALAAGLGDNVLLVGHDPDFSMAVHAMTGAQVRLQKGGIAAVDTGELSVLLRTTEIEAIAQ
;
A
#
# COMPACT_ATOMS: atom_id res chain seq x y z
N MET A 1 -8.69 5.85 9.32
CA MET A 1 -7.49 5.00 9.41
C MET A 1 -6.65 5.13 8.14
N LEU A 2 -5.36 5.13 8.27
CA LEU A 2 -4.43 5.26 7.15
C LEU A 2 -3.81 3.90 6.85
N TRP A 3 -3.99 3.42 5.62
CA TRP A 3 -3.51 2.11 5.18
C TRP A 3 -2.33 2.29 4.25
N LEU A 4 -1.25 1.57 4.50
CA LEU A 4 -0.03 1.63 3.69
C LEU A 4 0.24 0.23 3.11
N LEU A 5 0.26 0.14 1.79
CA LEU A 5 0.52 -1.09 1.06
C LEU A 5 1.83 -0.93 0.28
N ARG A 6 2.81 -1.75 0.61
CA ARG A 6 4.03 -1.81 -0.21
C ARG A 6 3.73 -2.56 -1.50
N HIS A 7 4.25 -2.06 -2.63
CA HIS A 7 4.05 -2.72 -3.92
C HIS A 7 4.44 -4.21 -3.88
N GLY A 8 3.82 -4.99 -4.76
CA GLY A 8 4.12 -6.41 -4.90
C GLY A 8 5.48 -6.68 -5.52
N GLU A 9 5.84 -7.96 -5.62
CA GLU A 9 7.10 -8.38 -6.23
C GLU A 9 7.21 -7.82 -7.65
N ALA A 10 8.37 -7.23 -7.94
CA ALA A 10 8.64 -6.62 -9.23
C ALA A 10 9.77 -7.32 -9.96
N ALA A 11 9.67 -7.38 -11.28
CA ALA A 11 10.72 -7.90 -12.14
C ALA A 11 11.90 -6.91 -12.20
N ASP A 12 13.08 -7.42 -12.49
CA ASP A 12 14.23 -6.58 -12.79
C ASP A 12 14.00 -5.82 -14.09
N GLY A 13 14.73 -4.74 -14.28
CA GLY A 13 14.60 -3.96 -15.50
C GLY A 13 15.18 -2.58 -15.37
N SER A 14 15.13 -1.84 -16.47
CA SER A 14 15.66 -0.49 -16.56
C SER A 14 14.81 0.31 -17.54
N PRO A 15 14.49 1.56 -17.24
CA PRO A 15 14.80 2.26 -15.98
C PRO A 15 14.00 1.70 -14.80
N ASP A 16 14.48 1.95 -13.59
CA ASP A 16 13.83 1.45 -12.37
C ASP A 16 12.34 1.79 -12.29
N SER A 17 11.97 2.99 -12.69
CA SER A 17 10.57 3.47 -12.62
C SER A 17 9.60 2.67 -13.51
N GLU A 18 10.10 1.91 -14.49
CA GLU A 18 9.28 1.14 -15.43
C GLU A 18 9.30 -0.37 -15.14
N ARG A 19 9.93 -0.80 -14.06
CA ARG A 19 9.94 -2.22 -13.67
C ARG A 19 8.52 -2.69 -13.35
N PRO A 20 8.02 -3.72 -14.08
CA PRO A 20 6.65 -4.20 -13.85
C PRO A 20 6.58 -5.19 -12.69
N LEU A 21 5.37 -5.50 -12.26
CA LEU A 21 5.15 -6.62 -11.34
C LEU A 21 5.44 -7.95 -12.03
N THR A 22 5.90 -8.92 -11.25
CA THR A 22 5.89 -10.32 -11.66
C THR A 22 4.48 -10.90 -11.53
N GLU A 23 4.25 -12.12 -11.99
CA GLU A 23 2.98 -12.83 -11.77
C GLU A 23 2.68 -12.94 -10.28
N GLU A 24 3.70 -13.24 -9.46
CA GLU A 24 3.54 -13.29 -8.02
C GLU A 24 3.19 -11.92 -7.43
N GLY A 25 3.80 -10.84 -7.95
CA GLY A 25 3.46 -9.49 -7.53
C GLY A 25 2.02 -9.12 -7.85
N GLU A 26 1.53 -9.50 -9.01
CA GLU A 26 0.13 -9.30 -9.39
C GLU A 26 -0.80 -10.08 -8.45
N ARG A 27 -0.46 -11.32 -8.14
CA ARG A 27 -1.20 -12.13 -7.20
C ARG A 27 -1.25 -11.47 -5.81
N GLN A 28 -0.12 -10.99 -5.30
CA GLN A 28 -0.04 -10.28 -4.02
C GLN A 28 -0.96 -9.05 -4.01
N ALA A 29 -0.97 -8.28 -5.09
CA ALA A 29 -1.80 -7.09 -5.20
C ALA A 29 -3.30 -7.43 -5.16
N ARG A 30 -3.71 -8.47 -5.89
CA ARG A 30 -5.11 -8.92 -5.88
C ARG A 30 -5.53 -9.43 -4.51
N LEU A 31 -4.67 -10.22 -3.87
CA LEU A 31 -4.96 -10.73 -2.52
C LEU A 31 -5.08 -9.60 -1.49
N ALA A 32 -4.27 -8.57 -1.60
CA ALA A 32 -4.38 -7.40 -0.73
C ALA A 32 -5.78 -6.76 -0.82
N GLY A 33 -6.29 -6.58 -2.02
CA GLY A 33 -7.63 -6.05 -2.25
C GLY A 33 -8.72 -6.95 -1.67
N GLU A 34 -8.63 -8.25 -1.91
CA GLU A 34 -9.58 -9.22 -1.38
C GLU A 34 -9.55 -9.28 0.15
N ALA A 35 -8.35 -9.22 0.75
CA ALA A 35 -8.22 -9.21 2.20
C ALA A 35 -8.87 -7.98 2.83
N LEU A 36 -8.61 -6.80 2.30
CA LEU A 36 -9.23 -5.56 2.79
C LEU A 36 -10.76 -5.62 2.67
N LYS A 37 -11.26 -6.15 1.56
CA LYS A 37 -12.69 -6.33 1.35
C LYS A 37 -13.28 -7.30 2.39
N ARG A 38 -12.61 -8.43 2.64
CA ARG A 38 -13.04 -9.41 3.63
C ARG A 38 -13.04 -8.86 5.05
N LEU A 39 -12.09 -7.97 5.35
CA LEU A 39 -12.03 -7.28 6.64
C LEU A 39 -13.12 -6.20 6.80
N GLY A 40 -13.88 -5.93 5.75
CA GLY A 40 -14.91 -4.91 5.78
C GLY A 40 -14.35 -3.49 5.72
N VAL A 41 -13.14 -3.32 5.22
CA VAL A 41 -12.52 -1.99 5.10
C VAL A 41 -13.06 -1.29 3.85
N GLU A 42 -13.73 -0.18 4.06
CA GLU A 42 -14.23 0.65 2.96
C GLU A 42 -13.22 1.76 2.69
N ILE A 43 -12.45 1.61 1.62
CA ILE A 43 -11.44 2.60 1.21
C ILE A 43 -12.14 3.75 0.49
N ALA A 44 -11.96 4.96 1.02
CA ALA A 44 -12.55 6.17 0.43
C ALA A 44 -11.71 6.72 -0.72
N ALA A 45 -10.38 6.58 -0.65
CA ALA A 45 -9.45 7.08 -1.67
C ALA A 45 -8.17 6.27 -1.66
N CYS A 46 -7.53 6.18 -2.82
CA CYS A 46 -6.23 5.53 -2.97
C CYS A 46 -5.26 6.45 -3.69
N LEU A 47 -4.10 6.68 -3.08
CA LEU A 47 -2.99 7.40 -3.70
C LEU A 47 -1.84 6.44 -3.93
N THR A 48 -1.20 6.52 -5.08
CA THR A 48 -0.11 5.60 -5.43
C THR A 48 1.09 6.34 -6.00
N SER A 49 2.27 5.79 -5.72
CA SER A 49 3.48 6.16 -6.44
C SER A 49 3.25 5.98 -7.95
N PRO A 50 3.80 6.88 -8.79
CA PRO A 50 3.70 6.75 -10.24
C PRO A 50 4.59 5.65 -10.84
N LYS A 51 5.53 5.08 -10.06
CA LYS A 51 6.36 3.98 -10.57
C LYS A 51 5.50 2.77 -10.92
N VAL A 52 5.79 2.13 -12.04
CA VAL A 52 4.92 1.09 -12.63
C VAL A 52 4.54 0.00 -11.62
N ARG A 53 5.51 -0.54 -10.86
CA ARG A 53 5.22 -1.61 -9.87
C ARG A 53 4.23 -1.20 -8.79
N ALA A 54 4.24 0.07 -8.39
CA ALA A 54 3.31 0.58 -7.39
C ALA A 54 1.95 0.91 -8.02
N ALA A 55 1.94 1.58 -9.17
CA ALA A 55 0.71 1.91 -9.88
C ALA A 55 -0.08 0.65 -10.29
N GLU A 56 0.61 -0.40 -10.73
CA GLU A 56 0.00 -1.70 -11.03
C GLU A 56 -0.55 -2.36 -9.78
N THR A 57 0.20 -2.33 -8.66
CA THR A 57 -0.29 -2.84 -7.38
C THR A 57 -1.58 -2.13 -6.99
N ALA A 58 -1.59 -0.80 -7.05
CA ALA A 58 -2.77 -0.01 -6.71
C ALA A 58 -3.98 -0.35 -7.60
N ARG A 59 -3.76 -0.45 -8.90
CA ARG A 59 -4.81 -0.80 -9.85
C ARG A 59 -5.47 -2.14 -9.50
N LEU A 60 -4.66 -3.18 -9.31
CA LEU A 60 -5.15 -4.53 -9.02
C LEU A 60 -5.82 -4.61 -7.65
N THR A 61 -5.26 -3.95 -6.64
CA THR A 61 -5.85 -3.91 -5.30
C THR A 61 -7.20 -3.18 -5.32
N CYS A 62 -7.28 -2.06 -6.01
CA CYS A 62 -8.48 -1.24 -6.06
C CYS A 62 -9.61 -1.83 -6.91
N GLU A 63 -9.32 -2.77 -7.79
CA GLU A 63 -10.38 -3.49 -8.52
C GLU A 63 -11.37 -4.16 -7.55
N ALA A 64 -10.84 -4.80 -6.49
CA ALA A 64 -11.67 -5.44 -5.49
C ALA A 64 -12.41 -4.44 -4.59
N LEU A 65 -11.87 -3.24 -4.46
CA LEU A 65 -12.35 -2.21 -3.51
C LEU A 65 -13.29 -1.18 -4.16
N GLY A 66 -13.40 -1.18 -5.47
CA GLY A 66 -14.26 -0.24 -6.18
C GLY A 66 -13.78 1.21 -6.11
N VAL A 67 -12.49 1.43 -6.00
CA VAL A 67 -11.88 2.76 -5.90
C VAL A 67 -10.92 2.98 -7.06
N GLU A 68 -10.88 4.18 -7.61
CA GLU A 68 -9.95 4.56 -8.66
C GLU A 68 -8.68 5.13 -8.05
N PRO A 69 -7.50 4.49 -8.24
CA PRO A 69 -6.25 5.03 -7.68
C PRO A 69 -5.82 6.28 -8.42
N GLN A 70 -5.26 7.23 -7.67
CA GLN A 70 -4.70 8.46 -8.19
C GLN A 70 -3.19 8.50 -7.94
N GLN A 71 -2.42 8.93 -8.92
CA GLN A 71 -0.98 9.04 -8.77
C GLN A 71 -0.63 10.24 -7.89
N GLU A 72 0.32 10.03 -6.98
CA GLU A 72 0.88 11.05 -6.12
C GLU A 72 2.40 11.03 -6.24
N PRO A 73 3.02 12.01 -6.89
CA PRO A 73 4.47 12.02 -7.11
C PRO A 73 5.30 11.97 -5.83
N LYS A 74 4.79 12.47 -4.72
CA LYS A 74 5.50 12.44 -3.43
C LYS A 74 5.74 11.03 -2.90
N LEU A 75 4.99 10.05 -3.40
CA LEU A 75 5.17 8.65 -3.03
C LEU A 75 6.21 7.92 -3.88
N ALA A 76 6.83 8.59 -4.84
CA ALA A 76 7.79 7.98 -5.75
C ALA A 76 9.14 7.66 -5.09
N GLY A 77 9.42 8.22 -3.95
CA GLY A 77 10.63 7.98 -3.17
C GLY A 77 10.95 9.14 -2.25
N GLY A 78 11.67 8.84 -1.17
CA GLY A 78 12.03 9.80 -0.15
C GLY A 78 10.95 10.01 0.92
N PRO A 79 11.26 10.83 1.94
CA PRO A 79 10.33 11.09 3.03
C PRO A 79 9.07 11.83 2.54
N PHE A 80 7.94 11.53 3.16
CA PHE A 80 6.67 12.21 2.89
C PHE A 80 5.85 12.28 4.16
N ASP A 81 4.89 13.20 4.19
CA ASP A 81 3.94 13.35 5.29
C ASP A 81 2.64 12.61 4.91
N ALA A 82 2.50 11.38 5.41
CA ALA A 82 1.36 10.53 5.07
C ALA A 82 0.03 11.14 5.53
N GLU A 83 -0.01 11.72 6.71
CA GLU A 83 -1.22 12.34 7.24
C GLU A 83 -1.64 13.56 6.40
N ALA A 84 -0.68 14.37 5.97
CA ALA A 84 -0.96 15.51 5.10
C ALA A 84 -1.50 15.07 3.74
N LEU A 85 -0.94 14.02 3.16
CA LEU A 85 -1.41 13.49 1.87
C LEU A 85 -2.84 12.96 1.97
N ALA A 86 -3.19 12.31 3.07
CA ALA A 86 -4.50 11.69 3.28
C ALA A 86 -5.57 12.67 3.78
N ALA A 87 -5.18 13.87 4.21
CA ALA A 87 -6.10 14.82 4.84
C ALA A 87 -7.26 15.17 3.91
N GLY A 88 -8.48 15.07 4.42
CA GLY A 88 -9.69 15.43 3.69
C GLY A 88 -10.17 14.40 2.66
N LEU A 89 -9.52 13.23 2.56
CA LEU A 89 -9.86 12.22 1.56
C LEU A 89 -10.83 11.15 2.08
N GLY A 90 -11.18 11.17 3.36
CA GLY A 90 -12.13 10.23 3.95
C GLY A 90 -11.56 9.48 5.13
N ASP A 91 -12.36 8.55 5.68
CA ASP A 91 -12.02 7.84 6.92
C ASP A 91 -10.94 6.78 6.73
N ASN A 92 -10.96 6.06 5.61
CA ASN A 92 -9.95 5.06 5.26
C ASN A 92 -9.30 5.44 3.95
N VAL A 93 -8.03 5.77 4.00
CA VAL A 93 -7.24 6.13 2.82
C VAL A 93 -6.14 5.11 2.63
N LEU A 94 -5.99 4.63 1.41
CA LEU A 94 -4.95 3.68 1.03
C LEU A 94 -3.83 4.40 0.30
N LEU A 95 -2.61 4.22 0.79
CA LEU A 95 -1.39 4.67 0.10
C LEU A 95 -0.65 3.44 -0.42
N VAL A 96 -0.16 3.51 -1.65
CA VAL A 96 0.62 2.43 -2.27
C VAL A 96 1.98 2.98 -2.69
N GLY A 97 3.04 2.34 -2.25
CA GLY A 97 4.39 2.83 -2.53
C GLY A 97 5.50 1.86 -2.16
N HIS A 98 6.56 2.42 -1.63
CA HIS A 98 7.86 1.76 -1.54
C HIS A 98 8.40 1.68 -0.13
N ASP A 99 9.30 0.71 0.10
CA ASP A 99 10.13 0.63 1.29
C ASP A 99 11.58 1.00 0.94
N PRO A 100 12.32 1.60 1.88
CA PRO A 100 12.02 1.77 3.30
C PRO A 100 11.10 2.95 3.65
N ASP A 101 10.68 3.75 2.69
CA ASP A 101 9.93 4.98 2.95
C ASP A 101 8.64 4.73 3.73
N PHE A 102 7.91 3.65 3.42
CA PHE A 102 6.66 3.33 4.09
C PHE A 102 6.89 2.84 5.53
N SER A 103 7.88 1.98 5.75
CA SER A 103 8.22 1.55 7.10
C SER A 103 8.70 2.73 7.96
N MET A 104 9.44 3.66 7.38
CA MET A 104 9.87 4.90 8.04
C MET A 104 8.69 5.82 8.35
N ALA A 105 7.71 5.91 7.46
CA ALA A 105 6.50 6.69 7.69
C ALA A 105 5.68 6.14 8.86
N VAL A 106 5.54 4.81 8.94
CA VAL A 106 4.89 4.17 10.09
C VAL A 106 5.62 4.50 11.38
N HIS A 107 6.94 4.40 11.38
CA HIS A 107 7.74 4.75 12.55
C HIS A 107 7.55 6.22 12.95
N ALA A 108 7.56 7.12 12.00
CA ALA A 108 7.38 8.55 12.27
C ALA A 108 6.01 8.86 12.90
N MET A 109 4.97 8.14 12.48
CA MET A 109 3.61 8.36 12.99
C MET A 109 3.36 7.66 14.33
N THR A 110 3.99 6.52 14.59
CA THR A 110 3.60 5.65 15.70
C THR A 110 4.71 5.34 16.70
N GLY A 111 5.96 5.54 16.31
CA GLY A 111 7.11 5.06 17.08
C GLY A 111 7.40 3.57 16.90
N ALA A 112 6.53 2.82 16.22
CA ALA A 112 6.72 1.39 16.00
C ALA A 112 7.84 1.14 14.98
N GLN A 113 8.66 0.14 15.24
CA GLN A 113 9.67 -0.30 14.29
C GLN A 113 9.11 -1.47 13.49
N VAL A 114 8.85 -1.23 12.21
CA VAL A 114 8.26 -2.24 11.32
C VAL A 114 9.10 -2.42 10.08
N ARG A 115 8.91 -3.56 9.44
CA ARG A 115 9.45 -3.83 8.11
C ARG A 115 8.33 -4.37 7.23
N LEU A 116 7.84 -3.53 6.33
CA LEU A 116 6.82 -3.96 5.36
C LEU A 116 7.46 -4.86 4.31
N GLN A 117 6.89 -6.04 4.14
CA GLN A 117 7.25 -6.93 3.04
C GLN A 117 6.62 -6.44 1.73
N LYS A 118 7.15 -6.87 0.61
CA LYS A 118 6.52 -6.66 -0.70
C LYS A 118 5.10 -7.22 -0.63
N GLY A 119 4.11 -6.41 -0.98
CA GLY A 119 2.70 -6.79 -0.86
C GLY A 119 2.14 -6.75 0.56
N GLY A 120 2.92 -6.34 1.54
CA GLY A 120 2.47 -6.24 2.94
C GLY A 120 1.69 -4.96 3.22
N ILE A 121 0.89 -5.00 4.28
CA ILE A 121 -0.02 -3.91 4.67
C ILE A 121 0.25 -3.50 6.11
N ALA A 122 0.26 -2.19 6.37
CA ALA A 122 0.18 -1.63 7.72
C ALA A 122 -0.98 -0.65 7.78
N ALA A 123 -1.59 -0.53 8.95
CA ALA A 123 -2.60 0.49 9.18
C ALA A 123 -2.30 1.27 10.45
N VAL A 124 -2.47 2.58 10.36
CA VAL A 124 -2.22 3.52 11.45
C VAL A 124 -3.52 4.22 11.80
N ASP A 125 -3.87 4.22 13.07
CA ASP A 125 -5.05 4.90 13.59
C ASP A 125 -4.64 5.81 14.74
N THR A 126 -4.77 7.11 14.52
CA THR A 126 -4.53 8.13 15.55
C THR A 126 -3.19 7.94 16.26
N GLY A 127 -2.11 7.79 15.49
CA GLY A 127 -0.76 7.63 16.03
C GLY A 127 -0.43 6.23 16.55
N GLU A 128 -1.30 5.25 16.36
CA GLU A 128 -1.07 3.86 16.76
C GLU A 128 -1.01 2.93 15.57
N LEU A 129 -0.06 2.00 15.60
CA LEU A 129 -0.03 0.91 14.63
C LEU A 129 -1.14 -0.08 15.00
N SER A 130 -2.18 -0.14 14.18
CA SER A 130 -3.36 -0.97 14.44
C SER A 130 -3.33 -2.30 13.71
N VAL A 131 -2.70 -2.36 12.54
CA VAL A 131 -2.63 -3.56 11.71
C VAL A 131 -1.24 -3.66 11.10
N LEU A 132 -0.71 -4.88 11.08
CA LEU A 132 0.51 -5.20 10.33
C LEU A 132 0.34 -6.61 9.77
N LEU A 133 0.24 -6.73 8.45
CA LEU A 133 -0.01 -7.99 7.77
C LEU A 133 1.11 -8.28 6.76
N ARG A 134 1.65 -9.49 6.85
CA ARG A 134 2.54 -10.04 5.83
C ARG A 134 1.69 -10.72 4.75
N THR A 135 2.30 -11.08 3.64
CA THR A 135 1.58 -11.76 2.55
C THR A 135 0.95 -13.07 2.99
N THR A 136 1.54 -13.79 3.96
CA THR A 136 0.97 -15.04 4.50
C THR A 136 -0.36 -14.77 5.22
N GLU A 137 -0.46 -13.73 6.04
CA GLU A 137 -1.72 -13.38 6.71
C GLU A 137 -2.75 -12.85 5.72
N ILE A 138 -2.30 -12.04 4.76
CA ILE A 138 -3.17 -11.50 3.71
C ILE A 138 -3.81 -12.63 2.91
N GLU A 139 -3.02 -13.62 2.49
CA GLU A 139 -3.51 -14.79 1.75
C GLU A 139 -4.55 -15.56 2.57
N ALA A 140 -4.28 -15.77 3.86
CA ALA A 140 -5.20 -16.47 4.75
C ALA A 140 -6.53 -15.73 4.90
N ILE A 141 -6.51 -14.41 5.01
CA ILE A 141 -7.71 -13.58 5.11
C ILE A 141 -8.51 -13.60 3.81
N ALA A 142 -7.83 -13.56 2.68
CA ALA A 142 -8.45 -13.45 1.35
C ALA A 142 -9.16 -14.75 0.89
N GLN A 143 -8.87 -15.87 1.52
CA GLN A 143 -9.46 -17.17 1.15
C GLN A 143 -10.86 -17.41 1.69
#